data_abe35b45f99521441c1438e737416c93
#
_entry.id   abe35b45f99521441c1438e737416c93
#
_cell.length_a   1.000
_cell.length_b   1.000
_cell.length_c   1.000
_cell.angle_alpha   90.00
_cell.angle_beta   90.00
_cell.angle_gamma   90.00
#
_symmetry.space_group_name_H-M   'P 1'
#
loop_
_entity.id
_entity.type
_entity.pdbx_description
1 polymer ?
#
loop_
_entity_poly.entity_id
_entity_poly.type
_entity_poly.pdbx_seq_one_letter_code
_entity_poly.pdbx_strand_id
1 'polypeptide(L)'
;MKVNIYYGGRGLIDDPTLFVLEKMEKVLDELRVSVERYNLYEEKSNIMVLPKTLKDVDGVILAASVEWYGYGGFLQQFLDACWLYGDKEKISHIYMLPVVTATTYGEREAEYNLIRAWEMLGGVPGDGLCTYVEDHIEFETNAELNLMIEKKAENFYRMISKKMVAFPNSSMQVKKKVLRGSTLSLTPQESEQLSIYASNDNYVKKQKEDIEELASLFKGMMGEDPQETSYVDIFQKHFIPNAKVKGIFQIDLVNNKTSLVLDVADGKLQCYKGTAEKPDVTAKTKAEVLDRDRKSVV
;
A
#
# COMPACT_ATOMS: atom_id res chain seq x y z
N MET A 1 18.53 12.67 -7.90
CA MET A 1 18.60 11.27 -7.39
C MET A 1 17.64 11.13 -6.23
N LYS A 2 16.86 10.06 -6.20
CA LYS A 2 15.94 9.74 -5.10
C LYS A 2 16.26 8.35 -4.52
N VAL A 3 16.35 8.26 -3.18
CA VAL A 3 16.62 7.03 -2.45
C VAL A 3 15.49 6.82 -1.44
N ASN A 4 14.89 5.63 -1.42
CA ASN A 4 13.93 5.27 -0.39
C ASN A 4 14.56 4.30 0.61
N ILE A 5 14.24 4.48 1.88
CA ILE A 5 14.67 3.60 2.96
C ILE A 5 13.45 2.83 3.46
N TYR A 6 13.55 1.50 3.49
CA TYR A 6 12.54 0.63 4.07
C TYR A 6 13.14 -0.05 5.30
N TYR A 7 12.71 0.40 6.47
CA TYR A 7 13.20 -0.10 7.74
C TYR A 7 12.22 -1.13 8.31
N GLY A 8 12.72 -2.36 8.50
CA GLY A 8 11.92 -3.49 8.95
C GLY A 8 11.95 -3.75 10.46
N GLY A 9 12.71 -2.96 11.23
CA GLY A 9 12.73 -3.05 12.69
C GLY A 9 11.48 -2.44 13.34
N ARG A 10 11.37 -2.59 14.66
CA ARG A 10 10.22 -2.10 15.44
C ARG A 10 10.32 -0.64 15.87
N GLY A 11 11.41 0.04 15.57
CA GLY A 11 11.63 1.43 15.97
C GLY A 11 11.90 1.58 17.47
N LEU A 12 12.57 0.60 18.08
CA LEU A 12 12.99 0.69 19.48
C LEU A 12 14.08 1.75 19.64
N ILE A 13 14.11 2.44 20.76
CA ILE A 13 15.05 3.55 21.03
C ILE A 13 16.50 3.07 20.93
N ASP A 14 16.78 1.85 21.36
CA ASP A 14 18.12 1.27 21.38
C ASP A 14 18.43 0.43 20.12
N ASP A 15 17.74 0.69 18.99
CA ASP A 15 18.02 -0.01 17.74
C ASP A 15 19.20 0.63 17.00
N PRO A 16 20.37 -0.06 16.93
CA PRO A 16 21.55 0.49 16.27
C PRO A 16 21.34 0.74 14.79
N THR A 17 20.36 0.08 14.16
CA THR A 17 20.02 0.33 12.75
C THR A 17 19.56 1.76 12.54
N LEU A 18 18.78 2.32 13.48
CA LEU A 18 18.28 3.69 13.37
C LEU A 18 19.42 4.70 13.37
N PHE A 19 20.42 4.51 14.24
CA PHE A 19 21.61 5.34 14.25
C PHE A 19 22.36 5.29 12.91
N VAL A 20 22.55 4.09 12.36
CA VAL A 20 23.19 3.91 11.04
C VAL A 20 22.40 4.64 9.95
N LEU A 21 21.07 4.51 9.95
CA LEU A 21 20.22 5.17 8.96
C LEU A 21 20.30 6.69 9.07
N GLU A 22 20.25 7.26 10.27
CA GLU A 22 20.38 8.70 10.48
C GLU A 22 21.70 9.26 9.97
N LYS A 23 22.79 8.52 10.19
CA LYS A 23 24.12 8.88 9.65
C LYS A 23 24.13 8.84 8.12
N MET A 24 23.60 7.78 7.52
CA MET A 24 23.53 7.64 6.07
C MET A 24 22.64 8.72 5.44
N GLU A 25 21.50 9.04 6.06
CA GLU A 25 20.61 10.11 5.61
C GLU A 25 21.32 11.46 5.57
N LYS A 26 22.09 11.80 6.61
CA LYS A 26 22.88 13.04 6.64
C LYS A 26 23.88 13.13 5.48
N VAL A 27 24.62 12.05 5.22
CA VAL A 27 25.58 12.02 4.10
C VAL A 27 24.87 12.14 2.75
N LEU A 28 23.74 11.46 2.58
CA LEU A 28 22.96 11.52 1.35
C LEU A 28 22.35 12.92 1.14
N ASP A 29 21.90 13.58 2.21
CA ASP A 29 21.39 14.95 2.16
C ASP A 29 22.49 15.96 1.76
N GLU A 30 23.70 15.84 2.32
CA GLU A 30 24.88 16.63 1.92
C GLU A 30 25.22 16.44 0.43
N LEU A 31 24.98 15.25 -0.10
CA LEU A 31 25.14 14.92 -1.53
C LEU A 31 23.91 15.33 -2.38
N ARG A 32 22.93 16.02 -1.80
CA ARG A 32 21.69 16.48 -2.45
C ARG A 32 20.84 15.33 -3.03
N VAL A 33 20.81 14.22 -2.35
CA VAL A 33 19.92 13.09 -2.65
C VAL A 33 18.63 13.28 -1.88
N SER A 34 17.49 13.18 -2.54
CA SER A 34 16.20 13.17 -1.87
C SER A 34 16.00 11.81 -1.21
N VAL A 35 15.86 11.78 0.11
CA VAL A 35 15.65 10.55 0.88
C VAL A 35 14.25 10.54 1.47
N GLU A 36 13.57 9.39 1.38
CA GLU A 36 12.26 9.15 1.98
C GLU A 36 12.31 7.83 2.76
N ARG A 37 11.96 7.88 4.06
CA ARG A 37 12.04 6.71 4.95
C ARG A 37 10.64 6.19 5.29
N TYR A 38 10.48 4.87 5.17
CA TYR A 38 9.28 4.11 5.50
C TYR A 38 9.59 3.16 6.65
N ASN A 39 8.94 3.35 7.79
CA ASN A 39 8.97 2.41 8.90
C ASN A 39 7.88 1.35 8.66
N LEU A 40 8.29 0.13 8.32
CA LEU A 40 7.35 -0.93 7.95
C LEU A 40 6.48 -1.40 9.12
N TYR A 41 6.94 -1.24 10.35
CA TYR A 41 6.13 -1.53 11.53
C TYR A 41 4.97 -0.54 11.69
N GLU A 42 5.20 0.73 11.43
CA GLU A 42 4.16 1.77 11.47
C GLU A 42 3.21 1.63 10.27
N GLU A 43 3.77 1.31 9.10
CA GLU A 43 3.04 1.12 7.84
C GLU A 43 2.47 -0.30 7.65
N LYS A 44 2.37 -1.10 8.72
CA LYS A 44 1.98 -2.53 8.64
C LYS A 44 0.67 -2.80 7.91
N SER A 45 -0.28 -1.88 7.94
CA SER A 45 -1.56 -1.98 7.19
C SER A 45 -1.41 -1.66 5.70
N ASN A 46 -0.34 -0.96 5.31
CA ASN A 46 -0.13 -0.43 3.96
C ASN A 46 1.02 -1.08 3.21
N ILE A 47 1.72 -2.06 3.80
CA ILE A 47 2.92 -2.71 3.21
C ILE A 47 2.65 -3.18 1.79
N MET A 48 1.46 -3.73 1.52
CA MET A 48 1.10 -4.24 0.19
C MET A 48 1.00 -3.15 -0.89
N VAL A 49 0.90 -1.88 -0.50
CA VAL A 49 0.82 -0.73 -1.42
C VAL A 49 2.18 -0.07 -1.63
N LEU A 50 3.14 -0.27 -0.71
CA LEU A 50 4.47 0.35 -0.75
C LEU A 50 5.28 0.05 -2.03
N PRO A 51 5.11 -1.06 -2.76
CA PRO A 51 5.80 -1.22 -4.06
C PRO A 51 5.55 -0.10 -5.06
N LYS A 52 4.46 0.66 -4.93
CA LYS A 52 4.18 1.84 -5.76
C LYS A 52 5.17 2.97 -5.54
N THR A 53 5.78 3.06 -4.35
CA THR A 53 6.77 4.08 -4.02
C THR A 53 8.12 3.86 -4.71
N LEU A 54 8.32 2.66 -5.30
CA LEU A 54 9.52 2.32 -6.10
C LEU A 54 9.50 2.91 -7.51
N LYS A 55 8.40 3.56 -7.92
CA LYS A 55 8.21 4.00 -9.32
C LYS A 55 9.26 4.97 -9.82
N ASP A 56 9.68 5.91 -8.99
CA ASP A 56 10.55 7.02 -9.39
C ASP A 56 11.79 7.12 -8.48
N VAL A 57 12.41 5.96 -8.16
CA VAL A 57 13.52 5.83 -7.23
C VAL A 57 14.76 5.30 -7.96
N ASP A 58 15.91 5.87 -7.68
CA ASP A 58 17.20 5.43 -8.21
C ASP A 58 17.86 4.37 -7.32
N GLY A 59 17.58 4.41 -6.02
CA GLY A 59 18.14 3.49 -5.04
C GLY A 59 17.21 3.21 -3.87
N VAL A 60 17.41 2.08 -3.22
CA VAL A 60 16.73 1.70 -1.99
C VAL A 60 17.73 1.26 -0.93
N ILE A 61 17.44 1.56 0.32
CA ILE A 61 18.12 0.99 1.48
C ILE A 61 17.13 0.05 2.15
N LEU A 62 17.47 -1.24 2.22
CA LEU A 62 16.70 -2.22 2.96
C LEU A 62 17.38 -2.43 4.31
N ALA A 63 16.75 -1.94 5.36
CA ALA A 63 17.33 -1.92 6.70
C ALA A 63 16.61 -2.87 7.64
N ALA A 64 17.38 -3.68 8.38
CA ALA A 64 16.87 -4.63 9.34
C ALA A 64 17.69 -4.65 10.63
N SER A 65 17.00 -4.71 11.75
CA SER A 65 17.54 -5.10 13.03
C SER A 65 17.21 -6.57 13.27
N VAL A 66 18.25 -7.41 13.44
CA VAL A 66 18.07 -8.84 13.68
C VAL A 66 17.82 -9.07 15.17
N GLU A 67 16.55 -9.27 15.51
CA GLU A 67 16.14 -9.59 16.88
C GLU A 67 15.99 -11.10 17.09
N TRP A 68 15.46 -11.77 16.07
CA TRP A 68 15.22 -13.20 16.04
C TRP A 68 15.51 -13.76 14.66
N TYR A 69 16.69 -14.24 14.44
CA TYR A 69 17.10 -14.99 13.24
C TYR A 69 16.49 -14.48 11.92
N GLY A 70 17.13 -13.50 11.31
CA GLY A 70 16.73 -12.93 10.02
C GLY A 70 16.20 -11.49 10.09
N TYR A 71 15.85 -10.96 8.94
CA TYR A 71 15.48 -9.54 8.76
C TYR A 71 14.04 -9.18 9.12
N GLY A 72 13.31 -10.12 9.75
CA GLY A 72 11.97 -9.86 10.28
C GLY A 72 10.82 -9.97 9.26
N GLY A 73 9.61 -10.16 9.79
CA GLY A 73 8.42 -10.45 8.99
C GLY A 73 7.90 -9.26 8.16
N PHE A 74 8.06 -8.04 8.64
CA PHE A 74 7.57 -6.86 7.90
C PHE A 74 8.38 -6.58 6.64
N LEU A 75 9.71 -6.76 6.71
CA LEU A 75 10.56 -6.62 5.54
C LEU A 75 10.34 -7.76 4.55
N GLN A 76 10.08 -8.98 5.04
CA GLN A 76 9.65 -10.10 4.20
C GLN A 76 8.32 -9.78 3.48
N GLN A 77 7.33 -9.26 4.20
CA GLN A 77 6.05 -8.84 3.60
C GLN A 77 6.24 -7.77 2.51
N PHE A 78 7.14 -6.81 2.73
CA PHE A 78 7.45 -5.81 1.71
C PHE A 78 8.08 -6.44 0.46
N LEU A 79 9.01 -7.37 0.62
CA LEU A 79 9.62 -8.11 -0.49
C LEU A 79 8.59 -8.97 -1.25
N ASP A 80 7.69 -9.63 -0.52
CA ASP A 80 6.59 -10.39 -1.09
C ASP A 80 5.63 -9.47 -1.87
N ALA A 81 5.31 -8.29 -1.33
CA ALA A 81 4.52 -7.29 -2.01
C ALA A 81 5.21 -6.78 -3.29
N CYS A 82 6.54 -6.57 -3.25
CA CYS A 82 7.34 -6.22 -4.42
C CYS A 82 7.33 -7.33 -5.48
N TRP A 83 7.33 -8.60 -5.04
CA TRP A 83 7.21 -9.73 -5.96
C TRP A 83 5.86 -9.76 -6.65
N LEU A 84 4.76 -9.55 -5.91
CA LEU A 84 3.40 -9.65 -6.43
C LEU A 84 2.99 -8.40 -7.24
N TYR A 85 3.34 -7.20 -6.78
CA TYR A 85 2.80 -5.93 -7.27
C TYR A 85 3.84 -4.95 -7.79
N GLY A 86 5.13 -5.24 -7.60
CA GLY A 86 6.21 -4.37 -8.05
C GLY A 86 6.40 -4.43 -9.56
N ASP A 87 6.69 -3.27 -10.16
CA ASP A 87 7.08 -3.16 -11.55
C ASP A 87 8.51 -3.71 -11.72
N LYS A 88 8.63 -4.91 -12.29
CA LYS A 88 9.90 -5.63 -12.45
C LYS A 88 10.88 -4.89 -13.37
N GLU A 89 10.38 -4.19 -14.38
CA GLU A 89 11.22 -3.43 -15.29
C GLU A 89 11.88 -2.26 -14.54
N LYS A 90 11.11 -1.54 -13.73
CA LYS A 90 11.64 -0.45 -12.91
C LYS A 90 12.59 -0.96 -11.83
N ILE A 91 12.21 -2.00 -11.09
CA ILE A 91 13.05 -2.61 -10.06
C ILE A 91 14.41 -3.04 -10.63
N SER A 92 14.47 -3.46 -11.91
CA SER A 92 15.71 -3.89 -12.54
C SER A 92 16.78 -2.82 -12.65
N HIS A 93 16.41 -1.55 -12.51
CA HIS A 93 17.31 -0.39 -12.57
C HIS A 93 17.57 0.22 -11.19
N ILE A 94 16.94 -0.29 -10.14
CA ILE A 94 17.09 0.24 -8.77
C ILE A 94 18.25 -0.46 -8.08
N TYR A 95 19.15 0.35 -7.53
CA TYR A 95 20.25 -0.11 -6.71
C TYR A 95 19.78 -0.33 -5.27
N MET A 96 20.24 -1.39 -4.62
CA MET A 96 19.86 -1.68 -3.24
C MET A 96 21.08 -1.78 -2.35
N LEU A 97 21.04 -1.10 -1.21
CA LEU A 97 22.01 -1.22 -0.13
C LEU A 97 21.36 -1.94 1.05
N PRO A 98 21.80 -3.15 1.42
CA PRO A 98 21.36 -3.77 2.66
C PRO A 98 22.06 -3.11 3.86
N VAL A 99 21.30 -2.81 4.90
CA VAL A 99 21.81 -2.34 6.21
C VAL A 99 21.26 -3.28 7.26
N VAL A 100 22.15 -4.07 7.84
CA VAL A 100 21.75 -5.08 8.83
C VAL A 100 22.61 -4.96 10.07
N THR A 101 21.95 -4.78 11.22
CA THR A 101 22.59 -4.86 12.52
C THR A 101 21.98 -6.01 13.33
N ALA A 102 22.76 -6.59 14.23
CA ALA A 102 22.27 -7.58 15.18
C ALA A 102 22.87 -7.35 16.55
N THR A 103 22.07 -7.52 17.58
CA THR A 103 22.51 -7.58 18.98
C THR A 103 22.64 -9.03 19.48
N THR A 104 22.25 -9.98 18.65
CA THR A 104 22.32 -11.42 18.93
C THR A 104 23.24 -12.12 17.91
N TYR A 105 22.68 -12.68 16.86
CA TYR A 105 23.43 -13.29 15.76
C TYR A 105 22.52 -13.39 14.53
N GLY A 106 23.10 -13.67 13.36
CA GLY A 106 22.33 -13.91 12.12
C GLY A 106 22.32 -12.70 11.17
N GLU A 107 23.12 -11.68 11.45
CA GLU A 107 23.24 -10.50 10.60
C GLU A 107 23.74 -10.84 9.19
N ARG A 108 24.68 -11.78 9.08
CA ARG A 108 25.24 -12.21 7.79
C ARG A 108 24.22 -12.93 6.92
N GLU A 109 23.46 -13.83 7.53
CA GLU A 109 22.40 -14.55 6.86
C GLU A 109 21.28 -13.59 6.42
N ALA A 110 20.93 -12.63 7.27
CA ALA A 110 19.92 -11.63 6.95
C ALA A 110 20.37 -10.75 5.79
N GLU A 111 21.60 -10.24 5.79
CA GLU A 111 22.17 -9.48 4.68
C GLU A 111 22.16 -10.28 3.38
N TYR A 112 22.66 -11.52 3.42
CA TYR A 112 22.71 -12.39 2.26
C TYR A 112 21.32 -12.67 1.68
N ASN A 113 20.34 -12.91 2.54
CA ASN A 113 18.97 -13.14 2.12
C ASN A 113 18.34 -11.90 1.49
N LEU A 114 18.60 -10.69 2.01
CA LEU A 114 18.14 -9.43 1.40
C LEU A 114 18.77 -9.23 0.01
N ILE A 115 20.06 -9.47 -0.14
CA ILE A 115 20.77 -9.40 -1.42
C ILE A 115 20.11 -10.34 -2.43
N ARG A 116 19.94 -11.61 -2.05
CA ARG A 116 19.32 -12.60 -2.94
C ARG A 116 17.89 -12.27 -3.30
N ALA A 117 17.08 -11.84 -2.33
CA ALA A 117 15.70 -11.45 -2.58
C ALA A 117 15.62 -10.29 -3.59
N TRP A 118 16.49 -9.28 -3.45
CA TRP A 118 16.54 -8.16 -4.38
C TRP A 118 17.01 -8.56 -5.79
N GLU A 119 18.01 -9.42 -5.88
CA GLU A 119 18.43 -10.01 -7.16
C GLU A 119 17.31 -10.80 -7.84
N MET A 120 16.53 -11.56 -7.08
CA MET A 120 15.37 -12.30 -7.62
C MET A 120 14.26 -11.36 -8.11
N LEU A 121 14.04 -10.25 -7.43
CA LEU A 121 13.13 -9.18 -7.90
C LEU A 121 13.65 -8.49 -9.17
N GLY A 122 14.93 -8.61 -9.43
CA GLY A 122 15.55 -8.05 -10.61
C GLY A 122 16.47 -6.87 -10.37
N GLY A 123 16.50 -6.34 -9.17
CA GLY A 123 17.29 -5.18 -8.85
C GLY A 123 18.80 -5.43 -8.78
N VAL A 124 19.57 -4.37 -8.57
CA VAL A 124 21.03 -4.38 -8.51
C VAL A 124 21.47 -4.27 -7.06
N PRO A 125 21.99 -5.33 -6.42
CA PRO A 125 22.48 -5.22 -5.06
C PRO A 125 23.83 -4.50 -5.01
N GLY A 126 24.03 -3.72 -3.94
CA GLY A 126 25.28 -3.06 -3.60
C GLY A 126 25.99 -3.73 -2.41
N ASP A 127 27.18 -3.22 -2.11
CA ASP A 127 27.96 -3.64 -0.96
C ASP A 127 27.42 -3.01 0.32
N GLY A 128 26.68 -3.81 1.11
CA GLY A 128 25.92 -3.38 2.28
C GLY A 128 26.76 -3.07 3.51
N LEU A 129 26.04 -2.74 4.58
CA LEU A 129 26.57 -2.66 5.93
C LEU A 129 25.95 -3.80 6.74
N CYS A 130 26.78 -4.65 7.31
CA CYS A 130 26.39 -5.77 8.13
C CYS A 130 27.29 -5.82 9.37
N THR A 131 26.69 -5.67 10.56
CA THR A 131 27.48 -5.60 11.80
C THR A 131 26.75 -6.16 13.00
N TYR A 132 27.53 -6.79 13.90
CA TYR A 132 27.10 -7.12 15.24
C TYR A 132 27.38 -5.95 16.17
N VAL A 133 26.48 -5.63 17.07
CA VAL A 133 26.56 -4.54 18.03
C VAL A 133 26.35 -5.11 19.43
N GLU A 134 27.43 -5.18 20.21
CA GLU A 134 27.40 -5.65 21.59
C GLU A 134 27.02 -4.51 22.54
N ASP A 135 27.67 -3.37 22.38
CA ASP A 135 27.42 -2.15 23.16
C ASP A 135 26.98 -1.03 22.23
N HIS A 136 25.76 -0.54 22.45
CA HIS A 136 25.14 0.51 21.65
C HIS A 136 25.90 1.84 21.78
N ILE A 137 26.34 2.19 23.00
CA ILE A 137 27.02 3.47 23.27
C ILE A 137 28.41 3.46 22.64
N GLU A 138 29.14 2.35 22.77
CA GLU A 138 30.44 2.19 22.13
C GLU A 138 30.32 2.27 20.61
N PHE A 139 29.31 1.60 20.04
CA PHE A 139 29.05 1.62 18.61
C PHE A 139 28.79 3.04 18.08
N GLU A 140 27.97 3.82 18.77
CA GLU A 140 27.62 5.18 18.36
C GLU A 140 28.77 6.17 18.53
N THR A 141 29.59 6.00 19.54
CA THR A 141 30.70 6.93 19.87
C THR A 141 32.00 6.60 19.14
N ASN A 142 32.10 5.42 18.52
CA ASN A 142 33.31 5.00 17.81
C ASN A 142 33.49 5.74 16.50
N ALA A 143 34.51 6.58 16.42
CA ALA A 143 34.81 7.41 15.27
C ALA A 143 35.14 6.61 13.99
N GLU A 144 35.80 5.44 14.12
CA GLU A 144 36.14 4.61 12.97
C GLU A 144 34.91 3.97 12.37
N LEU A 145 33.98 3.45 13.20
CA LEU A 145 32.72 2.89 12.74
C LEU A 145 31.86 3.97 12.09
N ASN A 146 31.79 5.14 12.68
CA ASN A 146 31.10 6.29 12.09
C ASN A 146 31.62 6.63 10.69
N LEU A 147 32.94 6.69 10.52
CA LEU A 147 33.56 6.94 9.22
C LEU A 147 33.27 5.82 8.21
N MET A 148 33.18 4.57 8.67
CA MET A 148 32.82 3.43 7.81
C MET A 148 31.39 3.56 7.32
N ILE A 149 30.44 3.95 8.19
CA ILE A 149 29.04 4.17 7.82
C ILE A 149 28.93 5.28 6.76
N GLU A 150 29.62 6.41 6.98
CA GLU A 150 29.63 7.53 6.06
C GLU A 150 30.18 7.12 4.67
N LYS A 151 31.32 6.41 4.65
CA LYS A 151 31.89 5.87 3.40
C LYS A 151 30.96 4.90 2.67
N LYS A 152 30.18 4.08 3.40
CA LYS A 152 29.20 3.18 2.78
C LYS A 152 28.09 3.99 2.08
N ALA A 153 27.59 5.06 2.71
CA ALA A 153 26.60 5.96 2.10
C ALA A 153 27.16 6.66 0.84
N GLU A 154 28.42 7.19 0.91
CA GLU A 154 29.08 7.79 -0.25
C GLU A 154 29.29 6.78 -1.40
N ASN A 155 29.70 5.56 -1.09
CA ASN A 155 29.90 4.51 -2.08
C ASN A 155 28.57 4.12 -2.74
N PHE A 156 27.49 4.08 -1.99
CA PHE A 156 26.15 3.86 -2.52
C PHE A 156 25.75 4.96 -3.50
N TYR A 157 25.93 6.22 -3.12
CA TYR A 157 25.74 7.35 -4.03
C TYR A 157 26.56 7.22 -5.31
N ARG A 158 27.85 6.87 -5.19
CA ARG A 158 28.75 6.69 -6.35
C ARG A 158 28.29 5.54 -7.25
N MET A 159 27.83 4.45 -6.67
CA MET A 159 27.32 3.29 -7.40
C MET A 159 26.11 3.69 -8.28
N ILE A 160 25.15 4.41 -7.73
CA ILE A 160 23.99 4.89 -8.45
C ILE A 160 24.39 5.92 -9.53
N SER A 161 25.20 6.94 -9.15
CA SER A 161 25.59 8.02 -10.05
C SER A 161 26.38 7.53 -11.26
N LYS A 162 27.25 6.54 -11.06
CA LYS A 162 28.09 5.97 -12.12
C LYS A 162 27.39 4.81 -12.86
N LYS A 163 26.17 4.45 -12.47
CA LYS A 163 25.45 3.30 -13.00
C LYS A 163 26.30 2.03 -13.03
N MET A 164 26.97 1.74 -11.90
CA MET A 164 27.89 0.63 -11.81
C MET A 164 27.19 -0.69 -12.09
N VAL A 165 27.82 -1.54 -12.86
CA VAL A 165 27.30 -2.86 -13.24
C VAL A 165 28.02 -3.91 -12.41
N ALA A 166 27.28 -4.82 -11.80
CA ALA A 166 27.82 -5.97 -11.09
C ALA A 166 28.25 -7.08 -12.08
N PHE A 167 29.22 -7.89 -11.67
CA PHE A 167 29.56 -9.10 -12.42
C PHE A 167 28.36 -10.05 -12.50
N PRO A 168 28.21 -10.79 -13.65
CA PRO A 168 27.16 -11.78 -13.77
C PRO A 168 27.34 -12.86 -12.70
N ASN A 169 26.26 -13.17 -11.99
CA ASN A 169 26.22 -14.25 -11.01
C ASN A 169 25.17 -15.31 -11.38
N SER A 170 25.19 -16.45 -10.67
CA SER A 170 24.26 -17.55 -10.92
C SER A 170 22.81 -17.16 -10.61
N SER A 171 22.55 -16.24 -9.67
CA SER A 171 21.21 -15.73 -9.36
C SER A 171 20.57 -15.03 -10.56
N MET A 172 21.36 -14.34 -11.39
CA MET A 172 20.88 -13.72 -12.63
C MET A 172 20.39 -14.76 -13.64
N GLN A 173 20.97 -15.96 -13.66
CA GLN A 173 20.49 -17.05 -14.51
C GLN A 173 19.19 -17.65 -13.98
N VAL A 174 19.07 -17.81 -12.66
CA VAL A 174 17.82 -18.22 -12.01
C VAL A 174 16.73 -17.20 -12.28
N LYS A 175 17.01 -15.91 -12.12
CA LYS A 175 16.10 -14.83 -12.46
C LYS A 175 15.61 -14.90 -13.90
N LYS A 176 16.51 -15.05 -14.88
CA LYS A 176 16.11 -15.22 -16.28
C LYS A 176 15.25 -16.46 -16.50
N LYS A 177 15.52 -17.55 -15.77
CA LYS A 177 14.69 -18.77 -15.80
C LYS A 177 13.35 -18.56 -15.11
N VAL A 178 13.32 -17.88 -13.95
CA VAL A 178 12.08 -17.61 -13.20
C VAL A 178 11.22 -16.58 -13.94
N LEU A 179 11.79 -15.54 -14.53
CA LEU A 179 11.04 -14.59 -15.36
C LEU A 179 10.56 -15.19 -16.68
N ARG A 180 11.30 -16.18 -17.23
CA ARG A 180 10.85 -17.00 -18.38
C ARG A 180 9.95 -18.15 -17.94
N GLY A 181 10.04 -18.55 -16.68
CA GLY A 181 9.51 -19.78 -16.10
C GLY A 181 8.62 -19.57 -14.89
N SER A 182 7.87 -18.45 -14.82
CA SER A 182 6.56 -18.49 -14.13
C SER A 182 5.66 -19.58 -14.74
N THR A 183 6.19 -20.26 -15.71
CA THR A 183 5.68 -21.45 -16.41
C THR A 183 6.33 -22.77 -15.96
N LEU A 184 7.28 -22.79 -15.00
CA LEU A 184 8.03 -24.01 -14.66
C LEU A 184 7.25 -25.06 -13.86
N SER A 185 6.09 -24.71 -13.32
CA SER A 185 5.15 -25.65 -12.70
C SER A 185 3.94 -25.96 -13.57
N LEU A 186 3.86 -25.35 -14.76
CA LEU A 186 2.77 -25.54 -15.69
C LEU A 186 3.15 -26.54 -16.76
N THR A 187 2.20 -27.34 -17.17
CA THR A 187 2.37 -28.18 -18.36
C THR A 187 2.65 -27.30 -19.59
N PRO A 188 3.31 -27.79 -20.64
CA PRO A 188 3.54 -27.01 -21.86
C PRO A 188 2.27 -26.37 -22.42
N GLN A 189 1.11 -27.03 -22.28
CA GLN A 189 -0.19 -26.52 -22.71
C GLN A 189 -0.70 -25.36 -21.85
N GLU A 190 -0.53 -25.44 -20.51
CA GLU A 190 -0.87 -24.35 -19.59
C GLU A 190 0.07 -23.16 -19.76
N SER A 191 1.35 -23.40 -20.04
CA SER A 191 2.34 -22.39 -20.37
C SER A 191 2.00 -21.63 -21.65
N GLU A 192 1.56 -22.35 -22.69
CA GLU A 192 1.15 -21.77 -23.96
C GLU A 192 -0.15 -20.95 -23.79
N GLN A 193 -1.11 -21.48 -23.03
CA GLN A 193 -2.34 -20.76 -22.71
C GLN A 193 -2.07 -19.48 -21.89
N LEU A 194 -1.23 -19.55 -20.86
CA LEU A 194 -0.86 -18.36 -20.06
C LEU A 194 -0.08 -17.33 -20.88
N SER A 195 0.79 -17.78 -21.78
CA SER A 195 1.52 -16.88 -22.69
C SER A 195 0.56 -16.20 -23.69
N ILE A 196 -0.44 -16.91 -24.17
CA ILE A 196 -1.50 -16.35 -25.02
C ILE A 196 -2.37 -15.36 -24.22
N TYR A 197 -2.71 -15.68 -22.98
CA TYR A 197 -3.49 -14.80 -22.09
C TYR A 197 -2.70 -13.56 -21.68
N ALA A 198 -1.41 -13.69 -21.33
CA ALA A 198 -0.55 -12.58 -20.94
C ALA A 198 -0.16 -11.66 -22.10
N SER A 199 -0.11 -12.17 -23.33
CA SER A 199 0.21 -11.39 -24.54
C SER A 199 -1.01 -10.77 -25.23
N ASN A 200 -2.22 -11.08 -24.78
CA ASN A 200 -3.45 -10.65 -25.42
C ASN A 200 -4.12 -9.53 -24.62
N ASP A 201 -3.80 -8.27 -24.97
CA ASP A 201 -4.46 -7.07 -24.42
C ASP A 201 -6.00 -7.13 -24.53
N ASN A 202 -6.52 -7.90 -25.49
CA ASN A 202 -7.95 -8.15 -25.65
C ASN A 202 -8.50 -9.08 -24.56
N TYR A 203 -7.71 -10.01 -24.03
CA TYR A 203 -8.14 -10.90 -22.94
C TYR A 203 -8.24 -10.14 -21.61
N VAL A 204 -7.28 -9.26 -21.33
CA VAL A 204 -7.32 -8.39 -20.14
C VAL A 204 -8.49 -7.42 -20.23
N LYS A 205 -8.81 -6.90 -21.42
CA LYS A 205 -10.01 -6.09 -21.66
C LYS A 205 -11.28 -6.91 -21.45
N LYS A 206 -11.35 -8.10 -22.00
CA LYS A 206 -12.51 -8.99 -21.89
C LYS A 206 -12.74 -9.44 -20.46
N GLN A 207 -11.68 -9.75 -19.70
CA GLN A 207 -11.81 -10.02 -18.25
C GLN A 207 -12.30 -8.80 -17.47
N LYS A 208 -11.87 -7.59 -17.83
CA LYS A 208 -12.42 -6.38 -17.22
C LYS A 208 -13.89 -6.18 -17.56
N GLU A 209 -14.25 -6.38 -18.82
CA GLU A 209 -15.65 -6.33 -19.27
C GLU A 209 -16.50 -7.40 -18.58
N ASP A 210 -16.02 -8.65 -18.49
CA ASP A 210 -16.68 -9.75 -17.78
C ASP A 210 -16.83 -9.47 -16.27
N ILE A 211 -15.83 -8.85 -15.64
CA ILE A 211 -15.89 -8.42 -14.22
C ILE A 211 -16.86 -7.25 -14.04
N GLU A 212 -16.88 -6.30 -14.96
CA GLU A 212 -17.84 -5.18 -14.95
C GLU A 212 -19.26 -5.68 -15.21
N GLU A 213 -19.44 -6.64 -16.10
CA GLU A 213 -20.71 -7.27 -16.37
C GLU A 213 -21.21 -8.12 -15.19
N LEU A 214 -20.34 -8.91 -14.55
CA LEU A 214 -20.62 -9.62 -13.30
C LEU A 214 -20.93 -8.64 -12.16
N ALA A 215 -20.16 -7.56 -12.03
CA ALA A 215 -20.44 -6.54 -11.02
C ALA A 215 -21.77 -5.82 -11.27
N SER A 216 -22.15 -5.60 -12.54
CA SER A 216 -23.43 -5.02 -12.90
C SER A 216 -24.60 -6.01 -12.67
N LEU A 217 -24.38 -7.30 -12.96
CA LEU A 217 -25.31 -8.37 -12.66
C LEU A 217 -25.50 -8.57 -11.15
N PHE A 218 -24.41 -8.53 -10.37
CA PHE A 218 -24.48 -8.56 -8.90
C PHE A 218 -25.18 -7.31 -8.34
N LYS A 219 -24.91 -6.12 -8.90
CA LYS A 219 -25.66 -4.91 -8.55
C LYS A 219 -27.15 -5.04 -8.89
N GLY A 220 -27.47 -5.62 -10.05
CA GLY A 220 -28.84 -5.89 -10.46
C GLY A 220 -29.52 -7.00 -9.64
N MET A 221 -28.77 -7.99 -9.16
CA MET A 221 -29.29 -9.07 -8.28
C MET A 221 -29.35 -8.68 -6.81
N MET A 222 -28.46 -7.82 -6.33
CA MET A 222 -28.51 -7.31 -4.96
C MET A 222 -29.57 -6.26 -4.74
N GLY A 223 -30.30 -5.83 -5.78
CA GLY A 223 -31.26 -4.72 -5.66
C GLY A 223 -30.53 -3.44 -5.19
N GLU A 224 -31.01 -2.31 -5.60
CA GLU A 224 -30.55 -1.02 -5.08
C GLU A 224 -30.36 -1.09 -3.56
N ASP A 225 -29.24 -0.57 -3.07
CA ASP A 225 -28.79 -0.58 -1.69
C ASP A 225 -29.97 -0.53 -0.69
N PRO A 226 -30.21 -1.56 0.14
CA PRO A 226 -31.41 -1.65 0.98
C PRO A 226 -31.61 -0.46 1.93
N GLN A 227 -30.56 0.34 2.14
CA GLN A 227 -30.62 1.53 2.98
C GLN A 227 -31.21 2.76 2.26
N GLU A 228 -31.09 2.86 0.94
CA GLU A 228 -31.52 4.07 0.24
C GLU A 228 -32.99 4.05 -0.22
N THR A 229 -33.54 2.90 -0.58
CA THR A 229 -34.98 2.72 -0.88
C THR A 229 -35.84 2.76 0.38
N SER A 230 -35.28 2.45 1.52
CA SER A 230 -35.94 2.31 2.80
C SER A 230 -36.58 3.60 3.35
N TYR A 231 -35.99 4.79 3.12
CA TYR A 231 -36.53 6.02 3.74
C TYR A 231 -37.82 6.50 3.07
N VAL A 232 -37.92 6.45 1.75
CA VAL A 232 -39.11 6.85 1.01
C VAL A 232 -40.27 5.94 1.39
N ASP A 233 -40.02 4.62 1.39
CA ASP A 233 -41.05 3.62 1.76
C ASP A 233 -41.46 3.71 3.25
N ILE A 234 -40.51 4.03 4.12
CA ILE A 234 -40.73 4.21 5.56
C ILE A 234 -41.69 5.40 5.80
N PHE A 235 -41.38 6.56 5.19
CA PHE A 235 -42.22 7.72 5.35
C PHE A 235 -43.64 7.49 4.76
N GLN A 236 -43.73 6.84 3.61
CA GLN A 236 -45.02 6.52 3.02
C GLN A 236 -45.83 5.54 3.88
N LYS A 237 -45.18 4.53 4.45
CA LYS A 237 -45.83 3.48 5.27
C LYS A 237 -46.33 3.99 6.63
N HIS A 238 -45.59 4.96 7.24
CA HIS A 238 -45.91 5.46 8.58
C HIS A 238 -46.65 6.80 8.54
N PHE A 239 -46.97 7.31 7.36
CA PHE A 239 -47.74 8.55 7.23
C PHE A 239 -49.16 8.38 7.73
N ILE A 240 -49.55 9.23 8.70
CA ILE A 240 -50.90 9.30 9.21
C ILE A 240 -51.64 10.45 8.51
N PRO A 241 -52.61 10.20 7.64
CA PRO A 241 -53.31 11.24 6.90
C PRO A 241 -53.98 12.26 7.82
N ASN A 242 -53.62 13.55 7.63
CA ASN A 242 -54.26 14.63 8.36
C ASN A 242 -54.58 15.75 7.37
N ALA A 243 -55.86 16.04 7.13
CA ALA A 243 -56.33 17.04 6.19
C ALA A 243 -55.98 18.49 6.59
N LYS A 244 -55.55 18.71 7.83
CA LYS A 244 -55.12 20.08 8.30
C LYS A 244 -53.65 20.38 8.05
N VAL A 245 -52.84 19.38 7.65
CA VAL A 245 -51.41 19.57 7.37
C VAL A 245 -51.20 19.65 5.87
N LYS A 246 -50.62 20.72 5.40
CA LYS A 246 -50.26 20.94 4.00
C LYS A 246 -48.91 21.65 3.99
N GLY A 247 -47.97 21.18 3.18
CA GLY A 247 -46.67 21.82 3.01
C GLY A 247 -45.62 20.91 2.42
N ILE A 248 -44.54 21.49 1.98
CA ILE A 248 -43.37 20.81 1.39
C ILE A 248 -42.21 20.84 2.40
N PHE A 249 -41.83 19.66 2.87
CA PHE A 249 -40.75 19.48 3.84
C PHE A 249 -39.54 18.86 3.13
N GLN A 250 -38.36 19.43 3.35
CA GLN A 250 -37.10 18.89 2.82
C GLN A 250 -36.22 18.41 3.97
N ILE A 251 -35.68 17.21 3.86
CA ILE A 251 -34.74 16.62 4.82
C ILE A 251 -33.41 16.39 4.10
N ASP A 252 -32.37 17.16 4.50
CA ASP A 252 -31.02 17.02 3.95
C ASP A 252 -30.20 16.05 4.82
N LEU A 253 -29.74 14.94 4.23
CA LEU A 253 -28.89 13.96 4.88
C LEU A 253 -27.42 14.36 4.71
N VAL A 254 -26.81 14.83 5.78
CA VAL A 254 -25.44 15.40 5.75
C VAL A 254 -24.39 14.38 5.36
N ASN A 255 -24.58 13.10 5.70
CA ASN A 255 -23.60 12.04 5.45
C ASN A 255 -23.60 11.51 4.01
N ASN A 256 -24.75 11.51 3.33
CA ASN A 256 -24.93 10.89 2.02
C ASN A 256 -25.08 11.93 0.88
N LYS A 257 -25.06 13.24 1.20
CA LYS A 257 -25.31 14.32 0.24
C LYS A 257 -26.64 14.13 -0.54
N THR A 258 -27.61 13.45 0.06
CA THR A 258 -28.92 13.14 -0.53
C THR A 258 -29.99 13.92 0.22
N SER A 259 -30.94 14.51 -0.49
CA SER A 259 -32.09 15.21 0.10
C SER A 259 -33.36 14.44 -0.18
N LEU A 260 -34.24 14.39 0.79
CA LEU A 260 -35.60 13.81 0.69
C LEU A 260 -36.63 14.92 0.74
N VAL A 261 -37.59 14.88 -0.15
CA VAL A 261 -38.72 15.83 -0.18
C VAL A 261 -39.97 15.09 0.18
N LEU A 262 -40.73 15.63 1.16
CA LEU A 262 -42.02 15.17 1.60
C LEU A 262 -43.06 16.26 1.26
N ASP A 263 -43.84 16.02 0.24
CA ASP A 263 -44.94 16.88 -0.16
C ASP A 263 -46.28 16.34 0.41
N VAL A 264 -46.83 17.11 1.29
CA VAL A 264 -48.12 16.77 1.94
C VAL A 264 -49.20 17.70 1.43
N ALA A 265 -50.15 17.13 0.67
CA ALA A 265 -51.31 17.86 0.14
C ALA A 265 -52.57 17.00 0.27
N ASP A 266 -53.65 17.58 0.72
CA ASP A 266 -54.98 16.97 0.81
C ASP A 266 -55.01 15.61 1.52
N GLY A 267 -54.19 15.46 2.57
CA GLY A 267 -54.08 14.21 3.35
C GLY A 267 -53.33 13.09 2.65
N LYS A 268 -52.57 13.38 1.59
CA LYS A 268 -51.71 12.44 0.89
C LYS A 268 -50.24 12.89 1.02
N LEU A 269 -49.33 11.93 1.16
CA LEU A 269 -47.91 12.14 1.16
C LEU A 269 -47.29 11.67 -0.16
N GLN A 270 -46.57 12.55 -0.83
CA GLN A 270 -45.65 12.16 -1.88
C GLN A 270 -44.22 12.33 -1.35
N CYS A 271 -43.46 11.26 -1.27
CA CYS A 271 -42.07 11.27 -0.84
C CYS A 271 -41.16 10.87 -2.00
N TYR A 272 -40.15 11.68 -2.28
CA TYR A 272 -39.17 11.41 -3.34
C TYR A 272 -37.80 11.96 -2.99
N LYS A 273 -36.77 11.41 -3.65
CA LYS A 273 -35.40 11.94 -3.54
C LYS A 273 -35.24 13.17 -4.44
N GLY A 274 -34.63 14.20 -3.90
CA GLY A 274 -34.40 15.45 -4.65
C GLY A 274 -34.43 16.68 -3.76
N THR A 275 -34.36 17.85 -4.36
CA THR A 275 -34.48 19.14 -3.71
C THR A 275 -35.73 19.84 -4.19
N ALA A 276 -36.49 20.45 -3.27
CA ALA A 276 -37.63 21.28 -3.63
C ALA A 276 -37.19 22.69 -3.99
N GLU A 277 -37.83 23.29 -4.99
CA GLU A 277 -37.50 24.71 -5.37
C GLU A 277 -37.83 25.69 -4.26
N LYS A 278 -38.90 25.46 -3.49
CA LYS A 278 -39.32 26.28 -2.34
C LYS A 278 -39.93 25.41 -1.24
N PRO A 279 -39.08 24.79 -0.39
CA PRO A 279 -39.60 24.04 0.75
C PRO A 279 -40.11 24.99 1.83
N ASP A 280 -41.22 24.63 2.47
CA ASP A 280 -41.76 25.38 3.62
C ASP A 280 -40.89 25.19 4.87
N VAL A 281 -40.29 23.98 5.01
CA VAL A 281 -39.39 23.64 6.10
C VAL A 281 -38.23 22.79 5.56
N THR A 282 -37.00 23.15 5.97
CA THR A 282 -35.79 22.34 5.69
C THR A 282 -35.17 21.89 6.98
N ALA A 283 -34.99 20.59 7.12
CA ALA A 283 -34.30 19.96 8.24
C ALA A 283 -32.98 19.31 7.77
N LYS A 284 -31.90 19.52 8.53
CA LYS A 284 -30.60 18.85 8.27
C LYS A 284 -30.34 17.83 9.36
N THR A 285 -30.12 16.57 8.98
CA THR A 285 -29.90 15.48 9.92
C THR A 285 -28.91 14.45 9.37
N LYS A 286 -28.41 13.56 10.24
CA LYS A 286 -27.62 12.41 9.83
C LYS A 286 -28.53 11.21 9.65
N ALA A 287 -28.19 10.31 8.70
CA ALA A 287 -28.94 9.08 8.46
C ALA A 287 -29.15 8.24 9.73
N GLU A 288 -28.12 8.19 10.59
CA GLU A 288 -28.14 7.48 11.88
C GLU A 288 -29.24 7.99 12.85
N VAL A 289 -29.61 9.26 12.76
CA VAL A 289 -30.64 9.87 13.59
C VAL A 289 -32.02 9.40 13.14
N LEU A 290 -32.26 9.35 11.82
CA LEU A 290 -33.51 8.81 11.27
C LEU A 290 -33.70 7.34 11.61
N ASP A 291 -32.61 6.56 11.60
CA ASP A 291 -32.62 5.14 11.97
C ASP A 291 -32.90 4.92 13.47
N ARG A 292 -32.43 5.84 14.31
CA ARG A 292 -32.66 5.79 15.76
C ARG A 292 -34.10 6.17 16.12
N ASP A 293 -34.67 7.16 15.48
CA ASP A 293 -36.05 7.58 15.67
C ASP A 293 -37.03 6.47 15.24
N ARG A 294 -36.65 5.69 14.20
CA ARG A 294 -37.37 4.48 13.79
C ARG A 294 -37.46 3.44 14.90
N LYS A 295 -36.42 3.29 15.75
CA LYS A 295 -36.39 2.31 16.85
C LYS A 295 -37.10 2.79 18.13
N SER A 296 -37.41 4.07 18.23
CA SER A 296 -38.06 4.65 19.41
C SER A 296 -39.59 4.76 19.28
N VAL A 297 -40.16 4.39 18.12
CA VAL A 297 -41.60 4.35 17.85
C VAL A 297 -42.03 2.89 17.75
N VAL A 298 -41.78 2.13 18.82
CA VAL A 298 -42.46 0.84 19.12
C VAL A 298 -42.93 0.86 20.56
#